data_38da08ee4205f2ed98314941b52a5c7c
#
_entry.id   38da08ee4205f2ed98314941b52a5c7c
#
_cell.length_a   1.000
_cell.length_b   1.000
_cell.length_c   1.000
_cell.angle_alpha   90.00
_cell.angle_beta   90.00
_cell.angle_gamma   90.00
#
_symmetry.space_group_name_H-M   'P 1'
#
loop_
_entity.id
_entity.type
_entity.pdbx_description
1 polymer ?
#
loop_
_entity_poly.entity_id
_entity_poly.type
_entity_poly.pdbx_seq_one_letter_code
_entity_poly.pdbx_strand_id
1 'polypeptide(L)'
;MLAFGRITSILFFVLSLSFLTCALPTPAGQTNALAARGTGADLLKICADLETNVKAKVDVIANIDLKVLADVEVHVEAIIEIVTIAAKAIVTLDAHIEIDADIKAQIVVHVAAVIRLIVNLCVTLIAKLGVSVVLALLVKLDVCLQLLLANLSIVIEGIVGLVVNLIADITAKVLANVHLDLCLKVLGLPL
;
A
#
# COMPACT_ATOMS: atom_id res chain seq x y z
N MET A 1 -18.18 46.47 -33.25
CA MET A 1 -17.06 45.53 -33.43
C MET A 1 -15.81 45.88 -32.62
N LEU A 2 -15.94 46.37 -31.38
CA LEU A 2 -14.76 46.82 -30.57
C LEU A 2 -14.56 46.03 -29.26
N ALA A 3 -15.42 45.02 -28.96
CA ALA A 3 -15.32 44.24 -27.72
C ALA A 3 -14.45 42.98 -27.83
N PHE A 4 -14.29 42.41 -29.01
CA PHE A 4 -13.52 41.19 -29.22
C PHE A 4 -12.00 41.38 -29.10
N GLY A 5 -11.46 42.54 -29.44
CA GLY A 5 -10.02 42.83 -29.39
C GLY A 5 -9.46 42.93 -27.98
N ARG A 6 -10.29 43.31 -27.00
CA ARG A 6 -9.85 43.44 -25.60
C ARG A 6 -9.79 42.08 -24.88
N ILE A 7 -10.64 41.15 -25.23
CA ILE A 7 -10.66 39.81 -24.60
C ILE A 7 -9.48 38.99 -25.10
N THR A 8 -9.16 39.06 -26.41
CA THR A 8 -7.99 38.36 -26.96
C THR A 8 -6.68 38.89 -26.40
N SER A 9 -6.56 40.20 -26.16
CA SER A 9 -5.36 40.80 -25.57
C SER A 9 -5.13 40.36 -24.13
N ILE A 10 -6.19 40.24 -23.34
CA ILE A 10 -6.11 39.77 -21.93
C ILE A 10 -5.77 38.26 -21.89
N LEU A 11 -6.32 37.46 -22.82
CA LEU A 11 -6.02 36.06 -22.92
C LEU A 11 -4.54 35.79 -23.26
N PHE A 12 -3.98 36.55 -24.21
CA PHE A 12 -2.56 36.49 -24.55
C PHE A 12 -1.66 36.93 -23.41
N PHE A 13 -2.09 37.92 -22.59
CA PHE A 13 -1.30 38.39 -21.47
C PHE A 13 -1.28 37.35 -20.32
N VAL A 14 -2.40 36.66 -20.06
CA VAL A 14 -2.49 35.58 -19.07
C VAL A 14 -1.68 34.37 -19.53
N LEU A 15 -1.72 33.99 -20.80
CA LEU A 15 -0.90 32.92 -21.35
C LEU A 15 0.60 33.21 -21.28
N SER A 16 1.03 34.46 -21.57
CA SER A 16 2.44 34.82 -21.51
C SER A 16 2.99 34.85 -20.07
N LEU A 17 2.18 35.20 -19.08
CA LEU A 17 2.58 35.12 -17.66
C LEU A 17 2.76 33.67 -17.18
N SER A 18 2.01 32.71 -17.74
CA SER A 18 2.13 31.29 -17.37
C SER A 18 3.46 30.66 -17.81
N PHE A 19 4.10 31.20 -18.86
CA PHE A 19 5.41 30.74 -19.34
C PHE A 19 6.60 31.33 -18.55
N LEU A 20 6.42 32.43 -17.82
CA LEU A 20 7.50 33.05 -17.06
C LEU A 20 7.75 32.41 -15.67
N THR A 21 6.81 31.60 -15.20
CA THR A 21 6.97 30.90 -13.90
C THR A 21 7.74 29.57 -13.99
N CYS A 22 8.06 29.10 -15.20
CA CYS A 22 8.78 27.83 -15.41
C CYS A 22 10.30 27.97 -15.63
N ALA A 23 10.88 29.18 -15.56
CA ALA A 23 12.31 29.39 -15.80
C ALA A 23 13.03 29.92 -14.55
N LEU A 24 12.97 29.16 -13.44
CA LEU A 24 14.00 29.25 -12.40
C LEU A 24 15.09 28.21 -12.75
N PRO A 25 16.35 28.62 -12.96
CA PRO A 25 17.43 27.67 -13.14
C PRO A 25 17.61 26.90 -11.83
N THR A 26 17.11 25.68 -11.77
CA THR A 26 17.47 24.71 -10.72
C THR A 26 18.94 24.34 -10.92
N PRO A 27 19.81 24.43 -9.92
CA PRO A 27 21.17 23.94 -10.02
C PRO A 27 21.12 22.43 -10.30
N ALA A 28 21.50 22.07 -11.54
CA ALA A 28 21.59 20.70 -12.00
C ALA A 28 22.74 19.99 -11.26
N GLY A 29 22.47 19.38 -10.14
CA GLY A 29 23.46 18.58 -9.40
C GLY A 29 23.04 18.08 -8.04
N GLN A 30 22.01 18.65 -7.43
CA GLN A 30 21.60 18.23 -6.07
C GLN A 30 20.14 17.74 -5.99
N THR A 31 19.36 17.88 -7.04
CA THR A 31 17.92 17.53 -7.00
C THR A 31 17.66 16.03 -7.07
N ASN A 32 18.51 15.25 -7.74
CA ASN A 32 18.27 13.81 -7.87
C ASN A 32 18.54 13.04 -6.57
N ALA A 33 19.55 13.44 -5.80
CA ALA A 33 19.85 12.78 -4.53
C ALA A 33 18.86 13.15 -3.42
N LEU A 34 18.32 14.38 -3.43
CA LEU A 34 17.29 14.82 -2.49
C LEU A 34 15.90 14.30 -2.86
N ALA A 35 15.57 14.21 -4.15
CA ALA A 35 14.33 13.61 -4.62
C ALA A 35 14.30 12.10 -4.35
N ALA A 36 15.40 11.39 -4.62
CA ALA A 36 15.53 9.96 -4.33
C ALA A 36 15.44 9.65 -2.81
N ARG A 37 16.03 10.52 -1.97
CA ARG A 37 15.90 10.40 -0.50
C ARG A 37 14.49 10.68 -0.02
N GLY A 38 13.79 11.66 -0.61
CA GLY A 38 12.39 11.95 -0.32
C GLY A 38 11.49 10.77 -0.61
N THR A 39 11.67 10.15 -1.77
CA THR A 39 10.82 9.03 -2.22
C THR A 39 10.95 7.78 -1.33
N GLY A 40 12.16 7.44 -0.87
CA GLY A 40 12.37 6.32 0.08
C GLY A 40 11.73 6.58 1.44
N ALA A 41 11.84 7.81 1.96
CA ALA A 41 11.20 8.22 3.20
C ALA A 41 9.67 8.27 3.07
N ASP A 42 9.15 8.70 1.92
CA ASP A 42 7.72 8.71 1.66
C ASP A 42 7.15 7.28 1.62
N LEU A 43 7.85 6.35 0.98
CA LEU A 43 7.47 4.94 0.95
C LEU A 43 7.50 4.33 2.36
N LEU A 44 8.53 4.61 3.16
CA LEU A 44 8.60 4.17 4.55
C LEU A 44 7.41 4.70 5.35
N LYS A 45 7.06 5.97 5.18
CA LYS A 45 5.90 6.58 5.82
C LYS A 45 4.60 5.90 5.41
N ILE A 46 4.39 5.64 4.11
CA ILE A 46 3.20 4.91 3.62
C ILE A 46 3.09 3.55 4.31
N CYS A 47 4.20 2.80 4.43
CA CYS A 47 4.19 1.47 5.05
C CYS A 47 3.97 1.53 6.57
N ALA A 48 4.54 2.51 7.27
CA ALA A 48 4.35 2.72 8.71
C ALA A 48 2.91 3.16 9.03
N ASP A 49 2.35 4.09 8.23
CA ASP A 49 0.95 4.53 8.36
C ASP A 49 -0.01 3.36 8.05
N LEU A 50 0.31 2.53 7.06
CA LEU A 50 -0.44 1.33 6.73
C LEU A 50 -0.51 0.36 7.92
N GLU A 51 0.64 0.01 8.51
CA GLU A 51 0.69 -0.88 9.69
C GLU A 51 -0.14 -0.31 10.84
N THR A 52 0.03 0.97 11.15
CA THR A 52 -0.69 1.64 12.24
C THR A 52 -2.20 1.60 12.02
N ASN A 53 -2.66 1.91 10.81
CA ASN A 53 -4.08 1.94 10.49
C ASN A 53 -4.70 0.54 10.46
N VAL A 54 -4.00 -0.45 9.88
CA VAL A 54 -4.46 -1.86 9.88
C VAL A 54 -4.54 -2.37 11.31
N LYS A 55 -3.52 -2.15 12.13
CA LYS A 55 -3.51 -2.55 13.54
C LYS A 55 -4.69 -1.96 14.30
N ALA A 56 -4.94 -0.66 14.16
CA ALA A 56 -6.06 0.00 14.83
C ALA A 56 -7.41 -0.65 14.45
N LYS A 57 -7.61 -1.04 13.19
CA LYS A 57 -8.84 -1.72 12.74
C LYS A 57 -8.93 -3.16 13.24
N VAL A 58 -7.82 -3.89 13.25
CA VAL A 58 -7.75 -5.25 13.82
C VAL A 58 -8.07 -5.23 15.32
N ASP A 59 -7.54 -4.26 16.05
CA ASP A 59 -7.81 -4.10 17.49
C ASP A 59 -9.30 -3.78 17.74
N VAL A 60 -9.96 -2.99 16.87
CA VAL A 60 -11.41 -2.78 16.95
C VAL A 60 -12.16 -4.09 16.74
N ILE A 61 -11.83 -4.87 15.69
CA ILE A 61 -12.47 -6.16 15.42
C ILE A 61 -12.30 -7.14 16.59
N ALA A 62 -11.14 -7.13 17.25
CA ALA A 62 -10.88 -7.98 18.42
C ALA A 62 -11.79 -7.67 19.61
N ASN A 63 -12.32 -6.42 19.71
CA ASN A 63 -13.14 -5.94 20.81
C ASN A 63 -14.65 -5.92 20.53
N ILE A 64 -15.09 -6.16 19.28
CA ILE A 64 -16.51 -6.23 18.94
C ILE A 64 -17.07 -7.66 19.11
N ASP A 65 -18.39 -7.76 19.26
CA ASP A 65 -19.05 -9.07 19.25
C ASP A 65 -19.08 -9.63 17.82
N LEU A 66 -18.22 -10.60 17.56
CA LEU A 66 -18.08 -11.24 16.24
C LEU A 66 -19.34 -11.99 15.79
N LYS A 67 -20.39 -12.08 16.62
CA LYS A 67 -21.67 -12.69 16.22
C LYS A 67 -22.46 -11.80 15.24
N VAL A 68 -22.16 -10.51 15.16
CA VAL A 68 -22.80 -9.59 14.23
C VAL A 68 -21.92 -9.47 12.98
N LEU A 69 -22.22 -10.28 11.97
CA LEU A 69 -21.43 -10.34 10.73
C LEU A 69 -21.35 -8.97 10.04
N ALA A 70 -22.42 -8.18 10.04
CA ALA A 70 -22.45 -6.87 9.41
C ALA A 70 -21.40 -5.90 9.99
N ASP A 71 -21.19 -5.92 11.30
CA ASP A 71 -20.19 -5.07 11.95
C ASP A 71 -18.77 -5.53 11.58
N VAL A 72 -18.54 -6.85 11.49
CA VAL A 72 -17.27 -7.42 11.05
C VAL A 72 -16.98 -7.04 9.60
N GLU A 73 -17.97 -7.14 8.70
CA GLU A 73 -17.83 -6.78 7.29
C GLU A 73 -17.39 -5.31 7.13
N VAL A 74 -18.02 -4.38 7.82
CA VAL A 74 -17.69 -2.95 7.75
C VAL A 74 -16.23 -2.71 8.14
N HIS A 75 -15.74 -3.34 9.21
CA HIS A 75 -14.36 -3.14 9.66
C HIS A 75 -13.33 -3.85 8.76
N VAL A 76 -13.65 -5.04 8.24
CA VAL A 76 -12.79 -5.74 7.27
C VAL A 76 -12.73 -4.97 5.94
N GLU A 77 -13.85 -4.45 5.46
CA GLU A 77 -13.87 -3.61 4.25
C GLU A 77 -13.05 -2.33 4.45
N ALA A 78 -13.06 -1.73 5.63
CA ALA A 78 -12.18 -0.60 5.95
C ALA A 78 -10.69 -1.00 5.90
N ILE A 79 -10.32 -2.21 6.32
CA ILE A 79 -8.93 -2.71 6.17
C ILE A 79 -8.58 -2.87 4.68
N ILE A 80 -9.46 -3.46 3.89
CA ILE A 80 -9.26 -3.64 2.44
C ILE A 80 -9.06 -2.29 1.75
N GLU A 81 -9.85 -1.29 2.12
CA GLU A 81 -9.73 0.07 1.59
C GLU A 81 -8.38 0.69 1.97
N ILE A 82 -7.96 0.61 3.24
CA ILE A 82 -6.67 1.12 3.72
C ILE A 82 -5.51 0.49 2.94
N VAL A 83 -5.49 -0.84 2.79
CA VAL A 83 -4.44 -1.56 2.04
C VAL A 83 -4.46 -1.17 0.56
N THR A 84 -5.64 -1.04 -0.04
CA THR A 84 -5.79 -0.64 -1.45
C THR A 84 -5.31 0.79 -1.70
N ILE A 85 -5.61 1.72 -0.80
CA ILE A 85 -5.13 3.11 -0.88
C ILE A 85 -3.60 3.14 -0.79
N ALA A 86 -3.01 2.43 0.17
CA ALA A 86 -1.55 2.34 0.30
C ALA A 86 -0.91 1.71 -0.96
N ALA A 87 -1.47 0.62 -1.48
CA ALA A 87 -0.99 -0.03 -2.70
C ALA A 87 -1.03 0.91 -3.91
N LYS A 88 -2.09 1.72 -4.05
CA LYS A 88 -2.20 2.74 -5.10
C LYS A 88 -1.20 3.88 -4.90
N ALA A 89 -0.98 4.34 -3.66
CA ALA A 89 0.01 5.37 -3.37
C ALA A 89 1.42 4.90 -3.72
N ILE A 90 1.76 3.64 -3.47
CA ILE A 90 3.06 3.05 -3.82
C ILE A 90 3.30 3.08 -5.33
N VAL A 91 2.30 2.77 -6.16
CA VAL A 91 2.43 2.80 -7.63
C VAL A 91 2.69 4.22 -8.18
N THR A 92 2.31 5.26 -7.45
CA THR A 92 2.59 6.64 -7.88
C THR A 92 4.05 7.05 -7.66
N LEU A 93 4.81 6.24 -6.94
CA LEU A 93 6.25 6.43 -6.76
C LEU A 93 7.01 5.91 -7.99
N ASP A 94 8.23 6.39 -8.18
CA ASP A 94 9.07 5.96 -9.30
C ASP A 94 9.41 4.46 -9.19
N ALA A 95 9.46 3.77 -10.33
CA ALA A 95 9.89 2.39 -10.38
C ALA A 95 11.41 2.29 -10.12
N HIS A 96 11.83 1.22 -9.42
CA HIS A 96 13.24 0.93 -9.12
C HIS A 96 13.97 2.05 -8.36
N ILE A 97 13.36 2.50 -7.27
CA ILE A 97 13.96 3.51 -6.38
C ILE A 97 15.20 2.90 -5.70
N GLU A 98 16.33 3.59 -5.80
CA GLU A 98 17.47 3.29 -4.94
C GLU A 98 17.18 3.74 -3.51
N ILE A 99 16.96 2.78 -2.62
CA ILE A 99 16.62 3.01 -1.22
C ILE A 99 17.78 2.53 -0.36
N ASP A 100 18.15 3.34 0.63
CA ASP A 100 19.14 2.96 1.64
C ASP A 100 18.75 1.64 2.32
N ALA A 101 19.74 0.78 2.61
CA ALA A 101 19.50 -0.54 3.18
C ALA A 101 18.70 -0.49 4.49
N ASP A 102 18.93 0.53 5.32
CA ASP A 102 18.22 0.72 6.59
C ASP A 102 16.75 1.06 6.37
N ILE A 103 16.46 1.91 5.41
CA ILE A 103 15.06 2.26 5.03
C ILE A 103 14.36 1.04 4.44
N LYS A 104 15.04 0.30 3.56
CA LYS A 104 14.54 -0.95 2.99
C LYS A 104 14.20 -1.97 4.07
N ALA A 105 15.09 -2.15 5.06
CA ALA A 105 14.85 -3.06 6.18
C ALA A 105 13.63 -2.65 7.01
N GLN A 106 13.45 -1.35 7.29
CA GLN A 106 12.28 -0.85 8.01
C GLN A 106 10.98 -1.08 7.23
N ILE A 107 10.97 -0.81 5.92
CA ILE A 107 9.81 -1.08 5.06
C ILE A 107 9.43 -2.56 5.13
N VAL A 108 10.40 -3.46 5.03
CA VAL A 108 10.18 -4.92 5.11
C VAL A 108 9.56 -5.31 6.45
N VAL A 109 9.99 -4.72 7.55
CA VAL A 109 9.43 -4.96 8.90
C VAL A 109 7.95 -4.53 8.95
N HIS A 110 7.62 -3.32 8.47
CA HIS A 110 6.24 -2.84 8.46
C HIS A 110 5.33 -3.71 7.58
N VAL A 111 5.79 -4.09 6.39
CA VAL A 111 5.03 -4.96 5.48
C VAL A 111 4.81 -6.35 6.07
N ALA A 112 5.84 -6.96 6.67
CA ALA A 112 5.73 -8.24 7.35
C ALA A 112 4.74 -8.18 8.53
N ALA A 113 4.74 -7.07 9.30
CA ALA A 113 3.79 -6.85 10.38
C ALA A 113 2.34 -6.77 9.86
N VAL A 114 2.09 -6.06 8.75
CA VAL A 114 0.76 -5.99 8.12
C VAL A 114 0.28 -7.38 7.70
N ILE A 115 1.14 -8.19 7.06
CA ILE A 115 0.78 -9.54 6.65
C ILE A 115 0.41 -10.39 7.88
N ARG A 116 1.21 -10.34 8.95
CA ARG A 116 0.92 -11.07 10.20
C ARG A 116 -0.41 -10.66 10.82
N LEU A 117 -0.69 -9.36 10.88
CA LEU A 117 -1.96 -8.84 11.40
C LEU A 117 -3.15 -9.37 10.61
N ILE A 118 -3.07 -9.35 9.28
CA ILE A 118 -4.15 -9.83 8.40
C ILE A 118 -4.30 -11.35 8.49
N VAL A 119 -3.22 -12.11 8.49
CA VAL A 119 -3.27 -13.58 8.65
C VAL A 119 -3.92 -13.96 9.99
N ASN A 120 -3.51 -13.34 11.09
CA ASN A 120 -4.09 -13.58 12.41
C ASN A 120 -5.58 -13.20 12.46
N LEU A 121 -5.96 -12.11 11.80
CA LEU A 121 -7.35 -11.73 11.66
C LEU A 121 -8.14 -12.80 10.88
N CYS A 122 -7.63 -13.27 9.74
CA CYS A 122 -8.27 -14.34 8.96
C CYS A 122 -8.46 -15.61 9.78
N VAL A 123 -7.43 -16.05 10.51
CA VAL A 123 -7.52 -17.22 11.41
C VAL A 123 -8.62 -17.02 12.46
N THR A 124 -8.68 -15.84 13.07
CA THR A 124 -9.68 -15.51 14.09
C THR A 124 -11.09 -15.51 13.53
N LEU A 125 -11.29 -14.89 12.35
CA LEU A 125 -12.58 -14.84 11.68
C LEU A 125 -13.08 -16.23 11.28
N ILE A 126 -12.20 -17.08 10.74
CA ILE A 126 -12.52 -18.46 10.38
C ILE A 126 -12.89 -19.27 11.65
N ALA A 127 -12.13 -19.12 12.73
CA ALA A 127 -12.38 -19.85 13.98
C ALA A 127 -13.70 -19.45 14.65
N LYS A 128 -14.13 -18.19 14.51
CA LYS A 128 -15.33 -17.66 15.18
C LYS A 128 -16.59 -17.74 14.33
N LEU A 129 -16.50 -17.50 13.03
CA LEU A 129 -17.64 -17.38 12.12
C LEU A 129 -17.76 -18.57 11.15
N GLY A 130 -16.68 -19.30 10.93
CA GLY A 130 -16.57 -20.37 9.95
C GLY A 130 -16.21 -19.86 8.54
N VAL A 131 -15.53 -20.72 7.78
CA VAL A 131 -14.99 -20.37 6.44
C VAL A 131 -16.10 -19.93 5.48
N SER A 132 -17.22 -20.63 5.42
CA SER A 132 -18.30 -20.37 4.49
C SER A 132 -18.90 -18.97 4.62
N VAL A 133 -18.87 -18.41 5.82
CA VAL A 133 -19.43 -17.08 6.13
C VAL A 133 -18.47 -15.97 5.71
N VAL A 134 -17.18 -16.16 5.95
CA VAL A 134 -16.16 -15.11 5.73
C VAL A 134 -15.42 -15.23 4.42
N LEU A 135 -15.66 -16.27 3.61
CA LEU A 135 -14.90 -16.55 2.40
C LEU A 135 -14.82 -15.36 1.44
N ALA A 136 -15.91 -14.64 1.23
CA ALA A 136 -15.94 -13.48 0.35
C ALA A 136 -15.01 -12.35 0.84
N LEU A 137 -14.89 -12.16 2.15
CA LEU A 137 -13.99 -11.18 2.76
C LEU A 137 -12.54 -11.63 2.66
N LEU A 138 -12.25 -12.93 2.87
CA LEU A 138 -10.91 -13.48 2.75
C LEU A 138 -10.37 -13.32 1.33
N VAL A 139 -11.19 -13.59 0.30
CA VAL A 139 -10.80 -13.38 -1.11
C VAL A 139 -10.50 -11.91 -1.39
N LYS A 140 -11.29 -10.98 -0.88
CA LYS A 140 -11.02 -9.54 -1.05
C LYS A 140 -9.71 -9.14 -0.36
N LEU A 141 -9.43 -9.66 0.85
CA LEU A 141 -8.16 -9.44 1.56
C LEU A 141 -6.97 -10.01 0.80
N ASP A 142 -7.10 -11.20 0.20
CA ASP A 142 -6.05 -11.82 -0.61
C ASP A 142 -5.70 -10.95 -1.83
N VAL A 143 -6.72 -10.46 -2.55
CA VAL A 143 -6.52 -9.58 -3.72
C VAL A 143 -5.83 -8.27 -3.33
N CYS A 144 -6.21 -7.63 -2.23
CA CYS A 144 -5.59 -6.37 -1.83
C CYS A 144 -4.15 -6.57 -1.32
N LEU A 145 -3.84 -7.67 -0.64
CA LEU A 145 -2.47 -8.03 -0.26
C LEU A 145 -1.61 -8.36 -1.48
N GLN A 146 -2.15 -9.12 -2.44
CA GLN A 146 -1.46 -9.39 -3.71
C GLN A 146 -1.09 -8.08 -4.40
N LEU A 147 -2.04 -7.14 -4.50
CA LEU A 147 -1.81 -5.84 -5.12
C LEU A 147 -0.71 -5.05 -4.40
N LEU A 148 -0.73 -5.03 -3.08
CA LEU A 148 0.29 -4.37 -2.26
C LEU A 148 1.68 -4.95 -2.52
N LEU A 149 1.83 -6.27 -2.45
CA LEU A 149 3.11 -6.96 -2.65
C LEU A 149 3.63 -6.82 -4.09
N ALA A 150 2.74 -6.91 -5.09
CA ALA A 150 3.11 -6.73 -6.50
C ALA A 150 3.63 -5.30 -6.74
N ASN A 151 2.95 -4.27 -6.22
CA ASN A 151 3.36 -2.89 -6.37
C ASN A 151 4.70 -2.60 -5.65
N LEU A 152 4.88 -3.15 -4.45
CA LEU A 152 6.16 -3.05 -3.74
C LEU A 152 7.30 -3.71 -4.52
N SER A 153 7.06 -4.84 -5.20
CA SER A 153 8.06 -5.53 -5.99
C SER A 153 8.51 -4.75 -7.23
N ILE A 154 7.65 -3.88 -7.76
CA ILE A 154 7.98 -2.97 -8.87
C ILE A 154 8.85 -1.82 -8.39
N VAL A 155 8.56 -1.28 -7.19
CA VAL A 155 9.27 -0.13 -6.64
C VAL A 155 10.61 -0.53 -6.02
N ILE A 156 10.67 -1.67 -5.33
CA ILE A 156 11.88 -2.14 -4.64
C ILE A 156 12.24 -3.54 -5.10
N GLU A 157 13.34 -3.66 -5.81
CA GLU A 157 13.86 -4.96 -6.24
C GLU A 157 14.19 -5.88 -5.04
N GLY A 158 13.70 -7.14 -5.12
CA GLY A 158 13.99 -8.18 -4.12
C GLY A 158 13.29 -8.04 -2.77
N ILE A 159 12.36 -7.07 -2.62
CA ILE A 159 11.65 -6.85 -1.35
C ILE A 159 10.83 -8.08 -0.92
N VAL A 160 10.21 -8.77 -1.86
CA VAL A 160 9.37 -9.94 -1.58
C VAL A 160 10.18 -11.04 -0.88
N GLY A 161 11.40 -11.33 -1.35
CA GLY A 161 12.27 -12.31 -0.71
C GLY A 161 12.66 -11.94 0.73
N LEU A 162 12.85 -10.65 1.01
CA LEU A 162 13.13 -10.16 2.37
C LEU A 162 11.90 -10.29 3.27
N VAL A 163 10.70 -9.98 2.76
CA VAL A 163 9.44 -10.17 3.48
C VAL A 163 9.23 -11.64 3.82
N VAL A 164 9.43 -12.56 2.86
CA VAL A 164 9.31 -14.01 3.09
C VAL A 164 10.21 -14.47 4.22
N ASN A 165 11.46 -14.01 4.28
CA ASN A 165 12.37 -14.35 5.36
C ASN A 165 11.86 -13.89 6.74
N LEU A 166 11.22 -12.71 6.81
CA LEU A 166 10.67 -12.22 8.08
C LEU A 166 9.37 -12.92 8.49
N ILE A 167 8.57 -13.41 7.54
CA ILE A 167 7.34 -14.15 7.83
C ILE A 167 7.52 -15.67 7.78
N ALA A 168 8.73 -16.18 7.92
CA ALA A 168 9.04 -17.60 7.85
C ALA A 168 8.28 -18.46 8.88
N ASP A 169 7.79 -17.85 9.94
CA ASP A 169 6.88 -18.43 10.93
C ASP A 169 5.46 -18.67 10.37
N ILE A 170 5.07 -17.92 9.34
CA ILE A 170 3.81 -18.11 8.63
C ILE A 170 4.06 -19.11 7.49
N THR A 171 3.71 -20.37 7.71
CA THR A 171 3.92 -21.41 6.70
C THR A 171 2.96 -21.27 5.53
N ALA A 172 3.36 -21.76 4.34
CA ALA A 172 2.48 -21.87 3.18
C ALA A 172 1.13 -22.54 3.53
N LYS A 173 1.16 -23.54 4.41
CA LYS A 173 -0.04 -24.23 4.90
C LYS A 173 -0.99 -23.31 5.67
N VAL A 174 -0.47 -22.36 6.47
CA VAL A 174 -1.31 -21.38 7.18
C VAL A 174 -1.97 -20.45 6.16
N LEU A 175 -1.24 -19.92 5.19
CA LEU A 175 -1.77 -19.05 4.14
C LEU A 175 -2.84 -19.78 3.30
N ALA A 176 -2.61 -21.04 2.92
CA ALA A 176 -3.60 -21.84 2.20
C ALA A 176 -4.85 -22.10 3.04
N ASN A 177 -4.70 -22.38 4.34
CA ASN A 177 -5.83 -22.61 5.24
C ASN A 177 -6.70 -21.38 5.46
N VAL A 178 -6.13 -20.17 5.32
CA VAL A 178 -6.87 -18.91 5.40
C VAL A 178 -7.28 -18.36 4.04
N HIS A 179 -7.14 -19.16 2.97
CA HIS A 179 -7.50 -18.80 1.58
C HIS A 179 -6.79 -17.56 1.03
N LEU A 180 -5.51 -17.39 1.38
CA LEU A 180 -4.63 -16.34 0.84
C LEU A 180 -3.73 -16.89 -0.29
N ASP A 181 -4.36 -17.52 -1.29
CA ASP A 181 -3.68 -18.24 -2.37
C ASP A 181 -2.92 -17.32 -3.34
N LEU A 182 -3.45 -16.11 -3.59
CA LEU A 182 -2.81 -15.12 -4.45
C LEU A 182 -1.58 -14.52 -3.77
N CYS A 183 -1.68 -14.23 -2.49
CA CYS A 183 -0.56 -13.76 -1.67
C CYS A 183 0.55 -14.82 -1.64
N LEU A 184 0.20 -16.09 -1.49
CA LEU A 184 1.10 -17.23 -1.49
C LEU A 184 1.89 -17.33 -2.81
N LYS A 185 1.23 -17.14 -3.96
CA LYS A 185 1.87 -17.11 -5.29
C LYS A 185 2.87 -15.97 -5.44
N VAL A 186 2.52 -14.76 -4.99
CA VAL A 186 3.43 -13.60 -5.07
C VAL A 186 4.64 -13.79 -4.17
N LEU A 187 4.45 -14.40 -3.00
CA LEU A 187 5.55 -14.74 -2.08
C LEU A 187 6.44 -15.88 -2.60
N GLY A 188 6.02 -16.59 -3.66
CA GLY A 188 6.79 -17.70 -4.22
C GLY A 188 6.89 -18.91 -3.29
N LEU A 189 5.93 -19.05 -2.37
CA LEU A 189 5.87 -20.18 -1.45
C LEU A 189 5.17 -21.36 -2.12
N PRO A 190 5.75 -22.58 -2.11
CA PRO A 190 5.10 -23.76 -2.67
C PRO A 190 3.88 -24.15 -1.83
N LEU A 191 2.81 -24.57 -2.53
CA LEU A 191 1.62 -25.19 -1.92
C LEU A 191 1.93 -26.54 -1.31
#